data_0d94041705b65bb8a3ac6ba8bf8221ce
#
_entry.id   0d94041705b65bb8a3ac6ba8bf8221ce
#
_cell.length_a   1.000
_cell.length_b   1.000
_cell.length_c   1.000
_cell.angle_alpha   90.00
_cell.angle_beta   90.00
_cell.angle_gamma   90.00
#
_symmetry.space_group_name_H-M   'P 1'
#
loop_
_entity.id
_entity.type
_entity.pdbx_description
1 polymer ?
#
loop_
_entity_poly.entity_id
_entity_poly.type
_entity_poly.pdbx_seq_one_letter_code
_entity_poly.pdbx_strand_id
1 'polypeptide(L)'
;MSEQRRTYYPPIEPYQTGRLPVSGGHDLYFEVSGNPNGKPVVFLHGGPGGGSEPKQRRFFDPAAYKIVLFDQRGCGKSIPFASLEHNTTWDLVADIEALRKHLKIEKWQVFGGSWGSTLALAYAQTHPLRVT
;
A
#
# COMPACT_ATOMS: atom_id res chain seq x y z
N MET A 1 -22.66 14.05 16.61
CA MET A 1 -22.12 13.77 16.42
C MET A 1 -21.64 12.98 15.94
N SER A 2 -21.52 12.71 15.88
CA SER A 2 -21.18 12.06 15.68
C SER A 2 -20.52 11.11 15.06
N GLU A 3 -20.82 10.41 14.55
CA GLU A 3 -20.36 9.19 14.07
C GLU A 3 -19.36 9.34 13.05
N GLN A 4 -19.41 10.37 12.31
CA GLN A 4 -18.37 10.60 11.34
C GLN A 4 -17.05 10.80 12.02
N ARG A 5 -17.04 11.18 13.25
CA ARG A 5 -15.81 11.33 13.97
C ARG A 5 -15.11 10.04 14.19
N ARG A 6 -15.83 8.95 14.05
CA ARG A 6 -15.23 7.66 14.24
C ARG A 6 -14.70 7.06 12.98
N THR A 7 -14.83 7.78 11.88
CA THR A 7 -14.42 7.28 10.59
C THR A 7 -12.91 7.06 10.51
N TYR A 8 -12.14 7.87 11.23
CA TYR A 8 -10.69 7.82 11.18
C TYR A 8 -10.10 7.73 12.57
N TYR A 9 -8.98 7.02 12.66
CA TYR A 9 -8.17 7.03 13.86
C TYR A 9 -7.33 8.31 13.89
N PRO A 10 -6.69 8.64 15.03
CA PRO A 10 -5.88 9.85 15.11
C PRO A 10 -4.73 9.84 14.10
N PRO A 11 -4.25 11.03 13.68
CA PRO A 11 -3.11 11.10 12.77
C PRO A 11 -1.87 10.48 13.38
N ILE A 12 -1.09 9.78 12.56
CA ILE A 12 0.17 9.18 12.98
C ILE A 12 1.22 9.43 11.91
N GLU A 13 2.49 9.31 12.31
CA GLU A 13 3.61 9.41 11.40
C GLU A 13 4.18 8.03 11.13
N PRO A 14 4.80 7.81 9.97
CA PRO A 14 5.44 6.53 9.71
C PRO A 14 6.70 6.40 10.56
N TYR A 15 6.96 5.18 11.04
CA TYR A 15 8.21 4.90 11.73
C TYR A 15 9.27 4.38 10.78
N GLN A 16 8.90 4.09 9.55
CA GLN A 16 9.83 3.64 8.52
C GLN A 16 9.37 4.15 7.18
N THR A 17 10.28 4.71 6.41
CA THR A 17 10.03 5.07 5.02
C THR A 17 11.19 4.54 4.19
N GLY A 18 10.95 4.34 2.90
CA GLY A 18 12.01 3.87 2.04
C GLY A 18 11.62 3.84 0.59
N ARG A 19 12.54 3.33 -0.21
CA ARG A 19 12.32 3.17 -1.63
C ARG A 19 12.70 1.76 -2.03
N LEU A 20 11.98 1.21 -2.98
CA LEU A 20 12.17 -0.15 -3.44
C LEU A 20 12.26 -0.15 -4.97
N PRO A 21 13.44 -0.43 -5.52
CA PRO A 21 13.57 -0.60 -6.97
C PRO A 21 12.83 -1.85 -7.42
N VAL A 22 12.06 -1.72 -8.49
CA VAL A 22 11.29 -2.83 -9.05
C VAL A 22 11.53 -2.88 -10.56
N SER A 23 10.89 -3.82 -11.24
CA SER A 23 11.10 -4.03 -12.66
C SER A 23 10.76 -2.80 -13.48
N GLY A 24 11.32 -2.71 -14.69
CA GLY A 24 11.00 -1.62 -15.62
C GLY A 24 11.58 -0.27 -15.23
N GLY A 25 12.58 -0.23 -14.34
CA GLY A 25 13.21 1.01 -13.94
C GLY A 25 12.41 1.86 -12.99
N HIS A 26 11.37 1.29 -12.38
CA HIS A 26 10.56 2.01 -11.39
C HIS A 26 11.15 1.87 -10.00
N ASP A 27 10.93 2.89 -9.17
CA ASP A 27 11.40 2.94 -7.80
C ASP A 27 10.23 3.39 -6.93
N LEU A 28 9.74 2.50 -6.10
CA LEU A 28 8.53 2.74 -5.31
C LEU A 28 8.84 3.41 -3.98
N TYR A 29 8.08 4.44 -3.65
CA TYR A 29 8.09 4.99 -2.30
C TYR A 29 7.14 4.18 -1.42
N PHE A 30 7.57 3.84 -0.20
CA PHE A 30 6.70 3.16 0.75
C PHE A 30 6.92 3.72 2.15
N GLU A 31 5.94 3.50 3.01
CA GLU A 31 6.04 3.86 4.42
C GLU A 31 5.31 2.82 5.27
N VAL A 32 5.77 2.66 6.50
CA VAL A 32 5.17 1.75 7.47
C VAL A 32 4.88 2.53 8.73
N SER A 33 3.66 2.40 9.25
CA SER A 33 3.23 3.10 10.44
C SER A 33 2.43 2.17 11.33
N GLY A 34 2.06 2.65 12.53
CA GLY A 34 1.29 1.87 13.48
C GLY A 34 2.16 0.98 14.35
N ASN A 35 1.70 -0.24 14.59
CA ASN A 35 2.36 -1.18 15.49
C ASN A 35 3.31 -2.10 14.70
N PRO A 36 4.62 -2.04 14.95
CA PRO A 36 5.58 -2.91 14.25
C PRO A 36 5.29 -4.40 14.43
N ASN A 37 4.63 -4.76 15.52
CA ASN A 37 4.28 -6.15 15.81
C ASN A 37 2.81 -6.45 15.56
N GLY A 38 2.09 -5.53 14.94
CA GLY A 38 0.68 -5.68 14.67
C GLY A 38 0.39 -6.52 13.44
N LYS A 39 -0.89 -6.71 13.15
CA LYS A 39 -1.31 -7.40 11.95
C LYS A 39 -0.93 -6.60 10.73
N PRO A 40 -0.20 -7.18 9.77
CA PRO A 40 0.17 -6.43 8.58
C PRO A 40 -1.04 -6.17 7.69
N VAL A 41 -1.16 -4.94 7.22
CA VAL A 41 -2.15 -4.56 6.22
C VAL A 41 -1.48 -3.65 5.20
N VAL A 42 -1.74 -3.90 3.92
CA VAL A 42 -1.29 -3.02 2.85
C VAL A 42 -2.51 -2.34 2.25
N PHE A 43 -2.42 -1.04 2.10
CA PHE A 43 -3.49 -0.25 1.49
C PHE A 43 -3.08 0.13 0.07
N LEU A 44 -3.95 -0.17 -0.88
CA LEU A 44 -3.74 0.12 -2.30
C LEU A 44 -4.57 1.34 -2.66
N HIS A 45 -3.88 2.45 -2.91
CA HIS A 45 -4.58 3.70 -3.19
C HIS A 45 -5.35 3.63 -4.50
N GLY A 46 -6.33 4.51 -4.61
CA GLY A 46 -7.08 4.65 -5.83
C GLY A 46 -6.28 5.45 -6.85
N GLY A 47 -6.88 5.75 -7.90
CA GLY A 47 -6.19 6.48 -8.94
C GLY A 47 -6.96 6.35 -10.19
N PRO A 48 -6.24 6.41 -11.27
CA PRO A 48 -4.79 6.38 -11.45
C PRO A 48 -4.11 7.68 -11.04
N GLY A 49 -2.86 7.57 -10.61
CA GLY A 49 -2.00 8.72 -10.43
C GLY A 49 -2.10 9.45 -9.10
N GLY A 50 -3.01 9.02 -8.22
CA GLY A 50 -3.24 9.74 -6.98
C GLY A 50 -2.12 9.62 -5.95
N GLY A 51 -1.57 8.42 -5.82
CA GLY A 51 -0.61 8.16 -4.76
C GLY A 51 -1.27 7.98 -3.41
N SER A 52 -0.46 7.67 -2.41
CA SER A 52 -0.95 7.53 -1.04
C SER A 52 -0.99 8.89 -0.35
N GLU A 53 -1.82 8.98 0.69
CA GLU A 53 -1.99 10.22 1.46
C GLU A 53 -1.92 9.90 2.94
N PRO A 54 -1.47 10.86 3.76
CA PRO A 54 -1.41 10.65 5.21
C PRO A 54 -2.73 10.23 5.83
N LYS A 55 -3.84 10.67 5.28
CA LYS A 55 -5.18 10.33 5.76
C LYS A 55 -5.40 8.82 5.72
N GLN A 56 -4.80 8.11 4.79
CA GLN A 56 -5.00 6.68 4.63
C GLN A 56 -4.42 5.88 5.78
N ARG A 57 -3.44 6.43 6.50
CA ARG A 57 -2.92 5.79 7.72
C ARG A 57 -3.98 5.70 8.79
N ARG A 58 -4.97 6.58 8.73
CA ARG A 58 -6.00 6.71 9.75
C ARG A 58 -7.18 5.77 9.53
N PHE A 59 -7.12 4.92 8.51
CA PHE A 59 -8.19 3.94 8.26
C PHE A 59 -8.09 2.74 9.19
N PHE A 60 -6.94 2.53 9.82
CA PHE A 60 -6.67 1.34 10.62
C PHE A 60 -6.22 1.74 12.02
N ASP A 61 -6.55 0.86 13.00
CA ASP A 61 -6.15 1.06 14.39
C ASP A 61 -4.62 0.92 14.50
N PRO A 62 -3.90 2.01 14.84
CA PRO A 62 -2.44 1.95 14.88
C PRO A 62 -1.90 1.11 16.03
N ALA A 63 -2.74 0.76 17.02
CA ALA A 63 -2.31 -0.13 18.09
C ALA A 63 -2.38 -1.60 17.69
N ALA A 64 -3.24 -1.92 16.69
CA ALA A 64 -3.48 -3.29 16.28
C ALA A 64 -2.81 -3.67 14.97
N TYR A 65 -2.54 -2.70 14.10
CA TYR A 65 -2.09 -2.98 12.75
C TYR A 65 -0.72 -2.41 12.45
N LYS A 66 0.03 -3.16 11.65
CA LYS A 66 1.23 -2.67 10.97
C LYS A 66 0.75 -2.20 9.61
N ILE A 67 0.75 -0.89 9.39
CA ILE A 67 0.08 -0.26 8.26
C ILE A 67 1.11 0.08 7.19
N VAL A 68 0.99 -0.54 6.02
CA VAL A 68 1.90 -0.31 4.89
C VAL A 68 1.17 0.48 3.83
N LEU A 69 1.74 1.62 3.47
CA LEU A 69 1.29 2.42 2.34
C LEU A 69 2.43 2.50 1.34
N PHE A 70 2.11 2.51 0.06
CA PHE A 70 3.12 2.78 -0.94
C PHE A 70 2.48 3.48 -2.13
N ASP A 71 3.30 4.22 -2.86
CA ASP A 71 2.85 4.87 -4.08
C ASP A 71 3.11 3.93 -5.24
N GLN A 72 2.05 3.62 -5.99
CA GLN A 72 2.15 2.72 -7.13
C GLN A 72 3.03 3.35 -8.21
N ARG A 73 3.49 2.52 -9.16
CA ARG A 73 4.31 2.99 -10.28
C ARG A 73 3.67 4.20 -10.93
N GLY A 74 4.48 5.23 -11.17
CA GLY A 74 4.02 6.44 -11.82
C GLY A 74 3.18 7.34 -10.94
N CYS A 75 3.05 7.04 -9.65
CA CYS A 75 2.17 7.78 -8.74
C CYS A 75 2.95 8.39 -7.60
N GLY A 76 2.44 9.53 -7.12
CA GLY A 76 2.95 10.17 -5.92
C GLY A 76 4.46 10.37 -5.92
N LYS A 77 5.12 9.81 -4.91
CA LYS A 77 6.57 9.95 -4.74
C LYS A 77 7.38 8.86 -5.42
N SER A 78 6.71 7.89 -6.06
CA SER A 78 7.41 6.85 -6.82
C SER A 78 7.97 7.44 -8.11
N ILE A 79 9.10 6.88 -8.56
CA ILE A 79 9.84 7.42 -9.71
C ILE A 79 9.88 6.36 -10.80
N PRO A 80 9.73 6.74 -12.06
CA PRO A 80 9.42 8.07 -12.61
C PRO A 80 7.94 8.40 -12.46
N PHE A 81 7.66 9.66 -12.17
CA PHE A 81 6.30 10.13 -11.96
C PHE A 81 5.54 10.16 -13.29
N ALA A 82 4.27 9.74 -13.24
CA ALA A 82 3.35 9.76 -14.38
C ALA A 82 3.82 8.91 -15.56
N SER A 83 4.74 7.96 -15.34
CA SER A 83 5.19 7.08 -16.39
C SER A 83 4.16 5.98 -16.66
N LEU A 84 3.87 5.74 -17.93
CA LEU A 84 2.99 4.66 -18.35
C LEU A 84 3.77 3.44 -18.85
N GLU A 85 5.08 3.56 -18.98
CA GLU A 85 5.91 2.44 -19.40
C GLU A 85 6.01 1.40 -18.31
N HIS A 86 5.91 0.12 -18.69
CA HIS A 86 6.03 -0.99 -17.74
C HIS A 86 5.09 -0.79 -16.55
N ASN A 87 3.85 -0.40 -16.83
CA ASN A 87 2.88 -0.09 -15.79
C ASN A 87 1.55 -0.78 -16.07
N THR A 88 1.60 -2.12 -16.11
CA THR A 88 0.41 -2.94 -16.29
C THR A 88 -0.10 -3.41 -14.92
N THR A 89 -1.31 -3.95 -14.90
CA THR A 89 -1.85 -4.55 -13.68
C THR A 89 -0.91 -5.63 -13.13
N TRP A 90 -0.30 -6.41 -14.02
CA TRP A 90 0.59 -7.49 -13.60
C TRP A 90 1.90 -6.96 -13.04
N ASP A 91 2.38 -5.84 -13.56
CA ASP A 91 3.54 -5.16 -12.98
C ASP A 91 3.21 -4.69 -11.57
N LEU A 92 2.01 -4.15 -11.36
CA LEU A 92 1.58 -3.68 -10.04
C LEU A 92 1.42 -4.83 -9.05
N VAL A 93 0.90 -5.97 -9.51
CA VAL A 93 0.79 -7.16 -8.67
C VAL A 93 2.17 -7.64 -8.24
N ALA A 94 3.13 -7.65 -9.18
CA ALA A 94 4.50 -8.04 -8.87
C ALA A 94 5.14 -7.08 -7.87
N ASP A 95 4.82 -5.79 -7.96
CA ASP A 95 5.34 -4.79 -7.02
C ASP A 95 4.84 -5.03 -5.61
N ILE A 96 3.56 -5.37 -5.46
CA ILE A 96 3.00 -5.68 -4.15
C ILE A 96 3.74 -6.85 -3.53
N GLU A 97 4.02 -7.89 -4.32
CA GLU A 97 4.76 -9.04 -3.85
C GLU A 97 6.21 -8.69 -3.49
N ALA A 98 6.85 -7.85 -4.31
CA ALA A 98 8.22 -7.41 -4.03
C ALA A 98 8.28 -6.62 -2.72
N LEU A 99 7.30 -5.76 -2.48
CA LEU A 99 7.23 -4.98 -1.24
C LEU A 99 7.01 -5.89 -0.04
N ARG A 100 6.13 -6.87 -0.17
CA ARG A 100 5.88 -7.83 0.91
C ARG A 100 7.18 -8.54 1.30
N LYS A 101 7.91 -9.02 0.31
CA LYS A 101 9.18 -9.72 0.56
C LYS A 101 10.22 -8.80 1.15
N HIS A 102 10.29 -7.57 0.66
CA HIS A 102 11.25 -6.59 1.17
C HIS A 102 11.01 -6.31 2.65
N LEU A 103 9.76 -6.24 3.06
CA LEU A 103 9.38 -5.98 4.45
C LEU A 103 9.33 -7.26 5.29
N LYS A 104 9.62 -8.42 4.69
CA LYS A 104 9.67 -9.72 5.37
C LYS A 104 8.34 -10.07 6.02
N ILE A 105 7.26 -9.76 5.34
CA ILE A 105 5.91 -10.08 5.78
C ILE A 105 5.47 -11.36 5.10
N GLU A 106 5.03 -12.35 5.87
CA GLU A 106 4.61 -13.62 5.30
C GLU A 106 3.24 -13.52 4.65
N LYS A 107 2.29 -12.93 5.36
CA LYS A 107 0.93 -12.72 4.87
C LYS A 107 0.45 -11.37 5.34
N TRP A 108 -0.41 -10.74 4.57
CA TRP A 108 -1.00 -9.49 5.00
C TRP A 108 -2.44 -9.38 4.51
N GLN A 109 -3.18 -8.51 5.18
CA GLN A 109 -4.49 -8.12 4.76
C GLN A 109 -4.33 -7.08 3.66
N VAL A 110 -5.14 -7.19 2.61
CA VAL A 110 -5.05 -6.29 1.47
C VAL A 110 -6.34 -5.48 1.41
N PHE A 111 -6.22 -4.17 1.41
CA PHE A 111 -7.35 -3.28 1.43
C PHE A 111 -7.17 -2.20 0.37
N GLY A 112 -8.19 -1.94 -0.42
CA GLY A 112 -8.11 -0.90 -1.44
C GLY A 112 -9.47 -0.35 -1.75
N GLY A 113 -9.51 0.91 -2.17
CA GLY A 113 -10.74 1.55 -2.60
C GLY A 113 -10.64 1.94 -4.07
N SER A 114 -11.78 2.00 -4.76
CA SER A 114 -11.82 2.40 -6.15
C SER A 114 -10.92 1.49 -7.01
N TRP A 115 -9.98 2.06 -7.78
CA TRP A 115 -9.02 1.27 -8.54
C TRP A 115 -8.23 0.30 -7.66
N GLY A 116 -7.94 0.72 -6.43
CA GLY A 116 -7.21 -0.13 -5.49
C GLY A 116 -7.95 -1.42 -5.18
N SER A 117 -9.29 -1.43 -5.19
CA SER A 117 -10.05 -2.65 -4.94
C SER A 117 -9.90 -3.64 -6.10
N THR A 118 -9.83 -3.15 -7.33
CA THR A 118 -9.58 -4.00 -8.50
C THR A 118 -8.18 -4.61 -8.41
N LEU A 119 -7.20 -3.81 -8.03
CA LEU A 119 -5.83 -4.29 -7.89
C LEU A 119 -5.71 -5.29 -6.74
N ALA A 120 -6.42 -5.04 -5.63
CA ALA A 120 -6.44 -5.97 -4.50
C ALA A 120 -6.97 -7.32 -4.92
N LEU A 121 -8.03 -7.35 -5.72
CA LEU A 121 -8.60 -8.60 -6.21
C LEU A 121 -7.62 -9.34 -7.11
N ALA A 122 -6.97 -8.63 -8.03
CA ALA A 122 -5.98 -9.24 -8.93
C ALA A 122 -4.82 -9.85 -8.13
N TYR A 123 -4.35 -9.14 -7.12
CA TYR A 123 -3.28 -9.63 -6.27
C TYR A 123 -3.72 -10.87 -5.50
N ALA A 124 -4.90 -10.84 -4.91
CA ALA A 124 -5.41 -11.96 -4.12
C ALA A 124 -5.61 -13.22 -4.98
N GLN A 125 -6.04 -13.04 -6.22
CA GLN A 125 -6.19 -14.17 -7.12
C GLN A 125 -4.85 -14.76 -7.55
N THR A 126 -3.84 -13.92 -7.68
CA THR A 126 -2.51 -14.37 -8.11
C THR A 126 -1.71 -14.97 -6.95
N HIS A 127 -1.87 -14.41 -5.75
CA HIS A 127 -1.10 -14.82 -4.57
C HIS A 127 -2.02 -15.12 -3.38
N PRO A 128 -2.93 -16.10 -3.51
CA PRO A 128 -3.93 -16.33 -2.46
C PRO A 128 -3.32 -16.75 -1.12
N LEU A 129 -2.13 -17.33 -1.12
CA LEU A 129 -1.50 -17.76 0.13
C LEU A 129 -0.87 -16.62 0.91
N ARG A 130 -0.86 -15.42 0.36
CA ARG A 130 -0.25 -14.26 1.00
C ARG A 130 -1.28 -13.28 1.56
N VAL A 131 -2.55 -13.57 1.38
CA VAL A 131 -3.66 -12.71 1.84
C VAL A 131 -4.35 -13.39 3.02
N THR A 132 -4.54 -12.63 4.09
CA THR A 132 -5.24 -13.13 5.28
C THR A 132 -6.73 -12.89 5.21
#